data_46f08fb0a75a55345434b97810d7d530
#
_entry.id   46f08fb0a75a55345434b97810d7d530
#
_cell.length_a   1.000
_cell.length_b   1.000
_cell.length_c   1.000
_cell.angle_alpha   90.00
_cell.angle_beta   90.00
_cell.angle_gamma   90.00
#
_symmetry.space_group_name_H-M   'P 1'
#
loop_
_entity.id
_entity.type
_entity.pdbx_description
1 polymer ?
#
loop_
_entity_poly.entity_id
_entity_poly.type
_entity_poly.pdbx_seq_one_letter_code
_entity_poly.pdbx_strand_id
1 'polypeptide(L)'
;LFEKKSGGIAFTESENLAWERMLERIHKCCSVAKKNRIRLLIDAEESWLQKAIDDIALDLMKQYNKKQPLIFTTLQMYRKDRLGYLKELMDIAKNEDFKLGVKLVRGAYMEKENDRSNQRGYPSPICISKEATDLNFNAGLEEILSNLNLCELFIGTHSEESVTRVLKFMKENKLPADDRRIWFSQLYGMADHISFNIANAGYNVIKYVPYGPLKEVIPYLIRRAEENTSVQGQTPRELELIQKERLRRRKIKGSQKK
;
A
#
# COMPACT_ATOMS: atom_id res chain seq x y z
N LEU A 1 -21.75 -1.33 -8.41
CA LEU A 1 -21.67 -2.74 -8.01
C LEU A 1 -20.95 -2.94 -6.67
N PHE A 2 -19.72 -2.47 -6.51
CA PHE A 2 -18.95 -2.64 -5.25
C PHE A 2 -19.68 -2.08 -4.03
N GLU A 3 -20.23 -0.86 -4.09
CA GLU A 3 -20.98 -0.28 -2.98
C GLU A 3 -22.21 -1.13 -2.64
N LYS A 4 -22.96 -1.59 -3.64
CA LYS A 4 -24.12 -2.44 -3.48
C LYS A 4 -23.73 -3.79 -2.84
N LYS A 5 -22.63 -4.40 -3.30
CA LYS A 5 -22.09 -5.65 -2.74
C LYS A 5 -21.62 -5.48 -1.31
N SER A 6 -20.91 -4.40 -1.00
CA SER A 6 -20.45 -4.06 0.35
C SER A 6 -21.61 -3.85 1.34
N GLY A 7 -22.74 -3.32 0.86
CA GLY A 7 -23.94 -3.10 1.65
C GLY A 7 -24.86 -4.31 1.76
N GLY A 8 -24.51 -5.46 1.18
CA GLY A 8 -25.35 -6.66 1.19
C GLY A 8 -26.65 -6.53 0.39
N ILE A 9 -26.72 -5.59 -0.55
CA ILE A 9 -27.91 -5.35 -1.37
C ILE A 9 -27.95 -6.35 -2.53
N ALA A 10 -29.12 -6.98 -2.76
CA ALA A 10 -29.29 -7.93 -3.84
C ALA A 10 -29.05 -7.30 -5.22
N PHE A 11 -28.37 -8.02 -6.09
CA PHE A 11 -28.16 -7.63 -7.47
C PHE A 11 -29.36 -8.00 -8.35
N THR A 12 -29.63 -7.21 -9.36
CA THR A 12 -30.44 -7.59 -10.50
C THR A 12 -29.71 -8.66 -11.33
N GLU A 13 -30.42 -9.34 -12.22
CA GLU A 13 -29.81 -10.35 -13.10
C GLU A 13 -28.66 -9.76 -13.95
N SER A 14 -28.85 -8.58 -14.52
CA SER A 14 -27.81 -7.89 -15.30
C SER A 14 -26.60 -7.49 -14.46
N GLU A 15 -26.80 -7.11 -13.21
CA GLU A 15 -25.71 -6.79 -12.26
C GLU A 15 -24.95 -8.06 -11.84
N ASN A 16 -25.63 -9.19 -11.64
CA ASN A 16 -24.99 -10.47 -11.38
C ASN A 16 -24.06 -10.86 -12.55
N LEU A 17 -24.55 -10.82 -13.77
CA LEU A 17 -23.74 -11.08 -14.96
C LEU A 17 -22.56 -10.13 -15.11
N ALA A 18 -22.73 -8.86 -14.75
CA ALA A 18 -21.63 -7.88 -14.77
C ALA A 18 -20.58 -8.19 -13.69
N TRP A 19 -21.02 -8.62 -12.50
CA TRP A 19 -20.15 -9.03 -11.39
C TRP A 19 -19.34 -10.27 -11.75
N GLU A 20 -19.98 -11.30 -12.31
CA GLU A 20 -19.30 -12.51 -12.77
C GLU A 20 -18.24 -12.21 -13.82
N ARG A 21 -18.57 -11.44 -14.86
CA ARG A 21 -17.60 -11.02 -15.88
C ARG A 21 -16.43 -10.22 -15.30
N MET A 22 -16.65 -9.44 -14.23
CA MET A 22 -15.57 -8.75 -13.52
C MET A 22 -14.66 -9.76 -12.81
N LEU A 23 -15.23 -10.70 -12.05
CA LEU A 23 -14.46 -11.75 -11.37
C LEU A 23 -13.64 -12.60 -12.35
N GLU A 24 -14.21 -12.99 -13.49
CA GLU A 24 -13.49 -13.71 -14.55
C GLU A 24 -12.24 -12.94 -15.03
N ARG A 25 -12.37 -11.61 -15.24
CA ARG A 25 -11.22 -10.77 -15.62
C ARG A 25 -10.15 -10.71 -14.52
N ILE A 26 -10.56 -10.62 -13.28
CA ILE A 26 -9.64 -10.62 -12.12
C ILE A 26 -8.91 -11.99 -12.07
N HIS A 27 -9.62 -13.10 -12.17
CA HIS A 27 -9.02 -14.44 -12.21
C HIS A 27 -8.06 -14.62 -13.38
N LYS A 28 -8.38 -14.07 -14.54
CA LYS A 28 -7.47 -14.05 -15.70
C LYS A 28 -6.17 -13.32 -15.39
N CYS A 29 -6.25 -12.15 -14.76
CA CYS A 29 -5.05 -11.41 -14.30
C CYS A 29 -4.24 -12.24 -13.31
N CYS A 30 -4.88 -12.86 -12.31
CA CYS A 30 -4.22 -13.72 -11.32
C CYS A 30 -3.52 -14.93 -11.97
N SER A 31 -4.16 -15.55 -12.94
CA SER A 31 -3.60 -16.69 -13.68
C SER A 31 -2.35 -16.31 -14.48
N VAL A 32 -2.39 -15.13 -15.13
CA VAL A 32 -1.22 -14.59 -15.86
C VAL A 32 -0.10 -14.23 -14.88
N ALA A 33 -0.43 -13.60 -13.76
CA ALA A 33 0.53 -13.26 -12.70
C ALA A 33 1.20 -14.53 -12.15
N LYS A 34 0.42 -15.59 -11.87
CA LYS A 34 0.93 -16.89 -11.41
C LYS A 34 1.88 -17.53 -12.42
N LYS A 35 1.48 -17.57 -13.71
CA LYS A 35 2.30 -18.14 -14.80
C LYS A 35 3.65 -17.45 -14.90
N ASN A 36 3.68 -16.12 -14.73
CA ASN A 36 4.89 -15.31 -14.84
C ASN A 36 5.61 -15.08 -13.52
N ARG A 37 5.10 -15.60 -12.38
CA ARG A 37 5.64 -15.42 -11.03
C ARG A 37 5.75 -13.94 -10.64
N ILE A 38 4.76 -13.13 -11.05
CA ILE A 38 4.66 -11.71 -10.77
C ILE A 38 3.66 -11.50 -9.64
N ARG A 39 4.04 -10.76 -8.59
CA ARG A 39 3.13 -10.39 -7.51
C ARG A 39 2.06 -9.43 -8.03
N LEU A 40 0.82 -9.63 -7.57
CA LEU A 40 -0.32 -8.79 -7.90
C LEU A 40 -0.86 -8.16 -6.62
N LEU A 41 -0.90 -6.82 -6.59
CA LEU A 41 -1.38 -6.05 -5.46
C LEU A 41 -2.76 -5.48 -5.80
N ILE A 42 -3.74 -5.72 -4.91
CA ILE A 42 -5.09 -5.18 -5.01
C ILE A 42 -5.14 -3.93 -4.14
N ASP A 43 -5.33 -2.77 -4.77
CA ASP A 43 -5.41 -1.51 -4.04
C ASP A 43 -6.73 -1.37 -3.29
N ALA A 44 -6.68 -0.70 -2.14
CA ALA A 44 -7.84 -0.36 -1.35
C ALA A 44 -8.49 0.93 -1.86
N GLU A 45 -9.79 1.02 -1.66
CA GLU A 45 -10.63 2.15 -2.06
C GLU A 45 -11.40 2.70 -0.86
N GLU A 46 -12.44 3.51 -1.11
CA GLU A 46 -13.28 4.09 -0.05
C GLU A 46 -14.00 3.00 0.77
N SER A 47 -14.28 3.31 2.03
CA SER A 47 -14.82 2.36 3.02
C SER A 47 -16.10 1.66 2.58
N TRP A 48 -16.95 2.35 1.82
CA TRP A 48 -18.22 1.79 1.32
C TRP A 48 -18.07 0.82 0.14
N LEU A 49 -16.87 0.77 -0.48
CA LEU A 49 -16.51 -0.21 -1.51
C LEU A 49 -15.64 -1.33 -0.92
N GLN A 50 -14.94 -1.03 0.18
CA GLN A 50 -13.81 -1.82 0.65
C GLN A 50 -14.19 -3.24 1.06
N LYS A 51 -15.37 -3.45 1.65
CA LYS A 51 -15.76 -4.80 2.06
C LYS A 51 -15.79 -5.78 0.87
N ALA A 52 -16.33 -5.36 -0.27
CA ALA A 52 -16.36 -6.21 -1.46
C ALA A 52 -14.96 -6.48 -2.00
N ILE A 53 -14.06 -5.48 -1.90
CA ILE A 53 -12.64 -5.62 -2.31
C ILE A 53 -11.92 -6.57 -1.35
N ASP A 54 -12.13 -6.43 -0.04
CA ASP A 54 -11.55 -7.31 0.98
C ASP A 54 -11.98 -8.77 0.78
N ASP A 55 -13.28 -9.02 0.52
CA ASP A 55 -13.82 -10.35 0.28
C ASP A 55 -13.16 -10.99 -0.98
N ILE A 56 -13.09 -10.25 -2.10
CA ILE A 56 -12.42 -10.71 -3.31
C ILE A 56 -10.93 -11.01 -3.06
N ALA A 57 -10.23 -10.09 -2.38
CA ALA A 57 -8.80 -10.26 -2.10
C ALA A 57 -8.54 -11.49 -1.23
N LEU A 58 -9.38 -11.72 -0.20
CA LEU A 58 -9.30 -12.88 0.67
C LEU A 58 -9.50 -14.19 -0.11
N ASP A 59 -10.54 -14.28 -0.94
CA ASP A 59 -10.81 -15.46 -1.76
C ASP A 59 -9.66 -15.76 -2.74
N LEU A 60 -9.09 -14.73 -3.35
CA LEU A 60 -7.94 -14.87 -4.22
C LEU A 60 -6.68 -15.32 -3.46
N MET A 61 -6.43 -14.79 -2.27
CA MET A 61 -5.30 -15.22 -1.42
C MET A 61 -5.46 -16.68 -1.00
N LYS A 62 -6.64 -17.11 -0.58
CA LYS A 62 -6.93 -18.53 -0.28
C LYS A 62 -6.60 -19.45 -1.44
N GLN A 63 -6.89 -19.02 -2.65
CA GLN A 63 -6.67 -19.82 -3.88
C GLN A 63 -5.22 -19.79 -4.37
N TYR A 64 -4.55 -18.63 -4.31
CA TYR A 64 -3.28 -18.45 -5.01
C TYR A 64 -2.06 -18.43 -4.08
N ASN A 65 -2.22 -18.15 -2.78
CA ASN A 65 -1.11 -17.93 -1.83
C ASN A 65 -0.74 -19.18 -1.01
N LYS A 66 -0.85 -20.39 -1.54
CA LYS A 66 -0.60 -21.63 -0.74
C LYS A 66 0.84 -21.81 -0.30
N LYS A 67 1.82 -21.47 -1.11
CA LYS A 67 3.25 -21.64 -0.78
C LYS A 67 3.93 -20.32 -0.43
N GLN A 68 3.61 -19.29 -1.18
CA GLN A 68 4.13 -17.92 -1.03
C GLN A 68 3.07 -16.93 -1.50
N PRO A 69 3.06 -15.71 -0.98
CA PRO A 69 2.12 -14.69 -1.45
C PRO A 69 2.38 -14.34 -2.92
N LEU A 70 1.34 -14.47 -3.73
CA LEU A 70 1.24 -13.96 -5.08
C LEU A 70 0.30 -12.77 -5.14
N ILE A 71 -0.82 -12.88 -4.41
CA ILE A 71 -1.86 -11.86 -4.29
C ILE A 71 -1.68 -11.13 -2.98
N PHE A 72 -1.75 -9.80 -3.03
CA PHE A 72 -1.61 -8.92 -1.88
C PHE A 72 -2.86 -8.05 -1.77
N THR A 73 -3.40 -7.94 -0.56
CA THR A 73 -4.42 -6.93 -0.22
C THR A 73 -3.76 -5.67 0.28
N THR A 74 -4.44 -4.52 0.15
CA THR A 74 -3.96 -3.22 0.67
C THR A 74 -4.80 -2.80 1.86
N LEU A 75 -4.14 -2.49 2.98
CA LEU A 75 -4.76 -1.97 4.19
C LEU A 75 -4.45 -0.48 4.38
N GLN A 76 -5.50 0.34 4.44
CA GLN A 76 -5.41 1.78 4.68
C GLN A 76 -5.50 2.06 6.18
N MET A 77 -4.35 2.23 6.83
CA MET A 77 -4.22 2.29 8.30
C MET A 77 -4.74 3.59 8.92
N TYR A 78 -5.19 4.57 8.12
CA TYR A 78 -5.95 5.71 8.63
C TYR A 78 -7.36 5.32 9.10
N ARG A 79 -7.86 4.12 8.75
CA ARG A 79 -9.13 3.59 9.23
C ARG A 79 -8.93 2.86 10.57
N LYS A 80 -9.85 3.13 11.50
CA LYS A 80 -9.84 2.57 12.87
C LYS A 80 -9.94 1.05 12.93
N ASP A 81 -10.62 0.45 11.95
CA ASP A 81 -10.92 -0.99 11.91
C ASP A 81 -9.79 -1.85 11.31
N ARG A 82 -8.81 -1.26 10.62
CA ARG A 82 -7.86 -2.04 9.82
C ARG A 82 -6.87 -2.88 10.60
N LEU A 83 -6.48 -2.45 11.80
CA LEU A 83 -5.60 -3.28 12.66
C LEU A 83 -6.32 -4.54 13.15
N GLY A 84 -7.60 -4.40 13.53
CA GLY A 84 -8.45 -5.56 13.89
C GLY A 84 -8.60 -6.51 12.71
N TYR A 85 -8.92 -5.98 11.53
CA TYR A 85 -9.06 -6.76 10.30
C TYR A 85 -7.75 -7.46 9.90
N LEU A 86 -6.58 -6.83 10.09
CA LEU A 86 -5.29 -7.48 9.85
C LEU A 86 -5.11 -8.73 10.71
N LYS A 87 -5.46 -8.65 11.99
CA LYS A 87 -5.39 -9.79 12.92
C LYS A 87 -6.36 -10.91 12.53
N GLU A 88 -7.57 -10.56 12.15
CA GLU A 88 -8.56 -11.50 11.63
C GLU A 88 -8.03 -12.22 10.36
N LEU A 89 -7.45 -11.48 9.41
CA LEU A 89 -6.83 -12.06 8.22
C LEU A 89 -5.70 -13.04 8.57
N MET A 90 -4.87 -12.71 9.57
CA MET A 90 -3.80 -13.61 10.03
C MET A 90 -4.34 -14.90 10.63
N ASP A 91 -5.41 -14.83 11.41
CA ASP A 91 -6.06 -16.01 11.99
C ASP A 91 -6.71 -16.87 10.90
N ILE A 92 -7.39 -16.26 9.93
CA ILE A 92 -7.94 -16.98 8.77
C ILE A 92 -6.79 -17.65 7.97
N ALA A 93 -5.70 -16.94 7.72
CA ALA A 93 -4.57 -17.48 6.96
C ALA A 93 -3.90 -18.68 7.65
N LYS A 94 -3.80 -18.64 8.98
CA LYS A 94 -3.30 -19.78 9.80
C LYS A 94 -4.24 -20.98 9.71
N ASN A 95 -5.56 -20.73 9.89
CA ASN A 95 -6.57 -21.78 9.96
C ASN A 95 -6.82 -22.47 8.60
N GLU A 96 -6.72 -21.72 7.48
CA GLU A 96 -6.99 -22.22 6.14
C GLU A 96 -5.71 -22.52 5.33
N ASP A 97 -4.55 -22.49 5.96
CA ASP A 97 -3.22 -22.81 5.41
C ASP A 97 -2.91 -22.10 4.10
N PHE A 98 -2.79 -20.76 4.19
CA PHE A 98 -2.26 -19.94 3.09
C PHE A 98 -1.36 -18.83 3.63
N LYS A 99 -0.57 -18.20 2.76
CA LYS A 99 0.32 -17.09 3.09
C LYS A 99 -0.36 -15.77 2.82
N LEU A 100 -0.20 -14.82 3.74
CA LEU A 100 -0.82 -13.51 3.67
C LEU A 100 0.09 -12.51 2.97
N GLY A 101 -0.37 -11.94 1.86
CA GLY A 101 0.28 -10.81 1.18
C GLY A 101 -0.38 -9.50 1.61
N VAL A 102 0.37 -8.57 2.19
CA VAL A 102 -0.16 -7.30 2.68
C VAL A 102 0.64 -6.12 2.15
N LYS A 103 -0.06 -5.13 1.62
CA LYS A 103 0.47 -3.78 1.40
C LYS A 103 -0.10 -2.85 2.46
N LEU A 104 0.74 -2.22 3.25
CA LEU A 104 0.33 -1.20 4.21
C LEU A 104 0.49 0.20 3.63
N VAL A 105 -0.56 0.99 3.72
CA VAL A 105 -0.57 2.42 3.39
C VAL A 105 -1.29 3.19 4.49
N ARG A 106 -1.07 4.52 4.57
CA ARG A 106 -1.87 5.35 5.48
C ARG A 106 -3.29 5.50 4.97
N GLY A 107 -3.48 5.90 3.74
CA GLY A 107 -4.78 6.05 3.07
C GLY A 107 -4.83 7.30 2.22
N ALA A 108 -5.78 7.34 1.27
CA ALA A 108 -5.83 8.38 0.24
C ALA A 108 -7.18 9.13 0.13
N TYR A 109 -8.19 8.76 0.92
CA TYR A 109 -9.55 9.25 0.73
C TYR A 109 -10.13 9.95 1.98
N MET A 110 -9.28 10.49 2.86
CA MET A 110 -9.69 11.04 4.16
C MET A 110 -10.80 12.10 4.04
N GLU A 111 -10.68 13.03 3.12
CA GLU A 111 -11.68 14.09 2.90
C GLU A 111 -13.00 13.49 2.45
N LYS A 112 -13.00 12.62 1.43
CA LYS A 112 -14.20 11.94 0.94
C LYS A 112 -14.90 11.12 2.03
N GLU A 113 -14.14 10.42 2.87
CA GLU A 113 -14.68 9.63 3.98
C GLU A 113 -15.37 10.53 5.02
N ASN A 114 -14.72 11.62 5.40
CA ASN A 114 -15.26 12.58 6.35
C ASN A 114 -16.49 13.30 5.79
N ASP A 115 -16.45 13.76 4.55
CA ASP A 115 -17.58 14.42 3.89
C ASP A 115 -18.80 13.50 3.81
N ARG A 116 -18.59 12.24 3.38
CA ARG A 116 -19.67 11.26 3.32
C ARG A 116 -20.25 10.94 4.69
N SER A 117 -19.39 10.77 5.72
CA SER A 117 -19.85 10.49 7.07
C SER A 117 -20.68 11.65 7.64
N ASN A 118 -20.27 12.89 7.42
CA ASN A 118 -21.01 14.08 7.81
C ASN A 118 -22.35 14.19 7.07
N GLN A 119 -22.36 14.00 5.75
CA GLN A 119 -23.58 14.06 4.93
C GLN A 119 -24.60 12.99 5.30
N ARG A 120 -24.15 11.80 5.70
CA ARG A 120 -25.02 10.66 6.00
C ARG A 120 -25.24 10.42 7.49
N GLY A 121 -24.63 11.22 8.38
CA GLY A 121 -24.86 11.19 9.82
C GLY A 121 -24.32 9.94 10.53
N TYR A 122 -23.20 9.34 10.05
CA TYR A 122 -22.55 8.23 10.75
C TYR A 122 -21.13 8.63 11.21
N PRO A 123 -20.58 7.95 12.25
CA PRO A 123 -19.23 8.25 12.72
C PRO A 123 -18.17 7.99 11.63
N SER A 124 -17.26 8.95 11.41
CA SER A 124 -16.17 8.76 10.46
C SER A 124 -15.35 7.49 10.78
N PRO A 125 -15.06 6.66 9.78
CA PRO A 125 -14.21 5.48 9.96
C PRO A 125 -12.73 5.84 10.12
N ILE A 126 -12.36 7.12 9.90
CA ILE A 126 -10.98 7.60 9.89
C ILE A 126 -10.50 7.88 11.31
N CYS A 127 -9.22 7.63 11.59
CA CYS A 127 -8.55 8.00 12.83
C CYS A 127 -8.69 9.51 13.11
N ILE A 128 -8.78 9.85 14.41
CA ILE A 128 -9.08 11.20 14.84
C ILE A 128 -7.98 12.22 14.48
N SER A 129 -6.74 11.76 14.29
CA SER A 129 -5.60 12.62 13.98
C SER A 129 -4.56 11.89 13.12
N LYS A 130 -3.57 12.66 12.63
CA LYS A 130 -2.41 12.11 11.93
C LYS A 130 -1.59 11.19 12.86
N GLU A 131 -1.39 11.59 14.10
CA GLU A 131 -0.66 10.81 15.11
C GLU A 131 -1.35 9.47 15.38
N ALA A 132 -2.68 9.46 15.50
CA ALA A 132 -3.46 8.23 15.64
C ALA A 132 -3.33 7.32 14.40
N THR A 133 -3.27 7.90 13.21
CA THR A 133 -3.00 7.17 11.97
C THR A 133 -1.59 6.58 11.97
N ASP A 134 -0.60 7.35 12.39
CA ASP A 134 0.80 6.91 12.48
C ASP A 134 0.97 5.78 13.49
N LEU A 135 0.31 5.86 14.64
CA LEU A 135 0.28 4.78 15.64
C LEU A 135 -0.34 3.51 15.08
N ASN A 136 -1.50 3.63 14.43
CA ASN A 136 -2.18 2.49 13.82
C ASN A 136 -1.36 1.85 12.70
N PHE A 137 -0.71 2.66 11.85
CA PHE A 137 0.20 2.20 10.81
C PHE A 137 1.41 1.44 11.39
N ASN A 138 2.04 2.00 12.43
CA ASN A 138 3.20 1.39 13.08
C ASN A 138 2.81 0.08 13.80
N ALA A 139 1.65 0.03 14.45
CA ALA A 139 1.13 -1.21 15.04
C ALA A 139 0.89 -2.29 13.97
N GLY A 140 0.35 -1.94 12.81
CA GLY A 140 0.21 -2.86 11.67
C GLY A 140 1.55 -3.35 11.13
N LEU A 141 2.57 -2.48 11.07
CA LEU A 141 3.94 -2.88 10.71
C LEU A 141 4.49 -3.90 11.71
N GLU A 142 4.41 -3.64 13.01
CA GLU A 142 4.91 -4.51 14.07
C GLU A 142 4.22 -5.87 14.04
N GLU A 143 2.90 -5.89 13.83
CA GLU A 143 2.11 -7.13 13.71
C GLU A 143 2.61 -8.00 12.55
N ILE A 144 2.81 -7.41 11.35
CA ILE A 144 3.27 -8.15 10.18
C ILE A 144 4.73 -8.60 10.34
N LEU A 145 5.61 -7.71 10.81
CA LEU A 145 7.03 -8.00 10.97
C LEU A 145 7.27 -9.12 11.98
N SER A 146 6.45 -9.21 13.03
CA SER A 146 6.49 -10.30 14.01
C SER A 146 5.98 -11.64 13.46
N ASN A 147 5.30 -11.63 12.32
CA ASN A 147 4.69 -12.81 11.70
C ASN A 147 5.19 -13.06 10.25
N LEU A 148 6.47 -12.79 9.96
CA LEU A 148 7.06 -12.94 8.61
C LEU A 148 7.10 -14.41 8.09
N ASN A 149 6.87 -15.39 8.93
CA ASN A 149 6.66 -16.78 8.52
C ASN A 149 5.29 -17.00 7.86
N LEU A 150 4.32 -16.14 8.16
CA LEU A 150 2.97 -16.16 7.62
C LEU A 150 2.77 -15.08 6.55
N CYS A 151 3.40 -13.92 6.71
CA CYS A 151 3.13 -12.69 5.97
C CYS A 151 4.30 -12.25 5.08
N GLU A 152 4.00 -11.66 3.93
CA GLU A 152 4.91 -10.79 3.18
C GLU A 152 4.35 -9.37 3.12
N LEU A 153 5.23 -8.36 3.15
CA LEU A 153 4.90 -6.96 3.35
C LEU A 153 5.39 -6.08 2.19
N PHE A 154 4.49 -5.27 1.65
CA PHE A 154 4.82 -4.06 0.90
C PHE A 154 4.53 -2.83 1.76
N ILE A 155 5.56 -2.01 2.02
CA ILE A 155 5.46 -0.81 2.86
C ILE A 155 5.25 0.39 1.95
N GLY A 156 3.99 0.80 1.78
CA GLY A 156 3.61 1.96 0.97
C GLY A 156 3.69 3.25 1.80
N THR A 157 4.87 3.87 1.87
CA THR A 157 5.05 5.08 2.68
C THR A 157 6.13 6.01 2.14
N HIS A 158 5.94 7.32 2.37
CA HIS A 158 6.93 8.38 2.15
C HIS A 158 7.55 8.87 3.47
N SER A 159 7.24 8.23 4.60
CA SER A 159 7.77 8.57 5.93
C SER A 159 9.14 7.95 6.15
N GLU A 160 10.18 8.78 6.31
CA GLU A 160 11.52 8.34 6.68
C GLU A 160 11.53 7.58 8.00
N GLU A 161 10.68 7.99 8.97
CA GLU A 161 10.56 7.34 10.28
C GLU A 161 10.07 5.90 10.14
N SER A 162 8.96 5.69 9.40
CA SER A 162 8.40 4.34 9.21
C SER A 162 9.37 3.42 8.46
N VAL A 163 10.09 3.96 7.46
CA VAL A 163 11.14 3.23 6.75
C VAL A 163 12.27 2.86 7.69
N THR A 164 12.79 3.82 8.49
CA THR A 164 13.88 3.58 9.44
C THR A 164 13.49 2.53 10.48
N ARG A 165 12.23 2.52 10.94
CA ARG A 165 11.71 1.49 11.87
C ARG A 165 11.84 0.09 11.29
N VAL A 166 11.48 -0.11 10.03
CA VAL A 166 11.59 -1.41 9.36
C VAL A 166 13.05 -1.80 9.12
N LEU A 167 13.89 -0.86 8.68
CA LEU A 167 15.32 -1.12 8.51
C LEU A 167 15.99 -1.51 9.83
N LYS A 168 15.61 -0.86 10.94
CA LYS A 168 16.07 -1.22 12.28
C LYS A 168 15.64 -2.63 12.67
N PHE A 169 14.36 -2.97 12.46
CA PHE A 169 13.85 -4.32 12.70
C PHE A 169 14.63 -5.38 11.90
N MET A 170 14.85 -5.15 10.60
CA MET A 170 15.59 -6.07 9.75
C MET A 170 17.02 -6.29 10.26
N LYS A 171 17.70 -5.19 10.66
CA LYS A 171 19.05 -5.27 11.23
C LYS A 171 19.10 -6.04 12.55
N GLU A 172 18.20 -5.75 13.49
CA GLU A 172 18.12 -6.38 14.81
C GLU A 172 17.82 -7.88 14.71
N ASN A 173 17.00 -8.27 13.74
CA ASN A 173 16.65 -9.67 13.48
C ASN A 173 17.58 -10.35 12.46
N LYS A 174 18.69 -9.71 12.08
CA LYS A 174 19.71 -10.24 11.14
C LYS A 174 19.11 -10.71 9.80
N LEU A 175 18.05 -10.05 9.34
CA LEU A 175 17.46 -10.33 8.04
C LEU A 175 18.34 -9.75 6.93
N PRO A 176 18.50 -10.46 5.79
CA PRO A 176 19.22 -9.93 4.64
C PRO A 176 18.51 -8.70 4.08
N ALA A 177 19.27 -7.75 3.49
CA ALA A 177 18.70 -6.55 2.91
C ALA A 177 17.67 -6.86 1.81
N ASP A 178 17.93 -7.90 1.01
CA ASP A 178 17.08 -8.40 -0.07
C ASP A 178 16.06 -9.46 0.38
N ASP A 179 15.70 -9.50 1.67
CA ASP A 179 14.68 -10.43 2.17
C ASP A 179 13.38 -10.26 1.35
N ARG A 180 13.01 -11.32 0.62
CA ARG A 180 11.88 -11.30 -0.32
C ARG A 180 10.53 -11.03 0.32
N ARG A 181 10.43 -11.14 1.65
CA ARG A 181 9.20 -10.91 2.41
C ARG A 181 8.94 -9.42 2.69
N ILE A 182 9.92 -8.55 2.48
CA ILE A 182 9.84 -7.11 2.82
C ILE A 182 10.20 -6.27 1.59
N TRP A 183 9.28 -5.40 1.19
CA TRP A 183 9.41 -4.50 0.04
C TRP A 183 9.04 -3.08 0.42
N PHE A 184 9.91 -2.14 0.11
CA PHE A 184 9.62 -0.71 0.25
C PHE A 184 8.98 -0.19 -1.03
N SER A 185 7.87 0.54 -0.92
CA SER A 185 7.09 1.02 -2.05
C SER A 185 6.79 2.51 -1.94
N GLN A 186 7.13 3.27 -2.96
CA GLN A 186 6.81 4.68 -3.07
C GLN A 186 6.15 4.98 -4.42
N LEU A 187 5.41 6.08 -4.47
CA LEU A 187 4.82 6.57 -5.72
C LEU A 187 5.91 7.14 -6.61
N TYR A 188 5.76 6.96 -7.93
CA TYR A 188 6.71 7.52 -8.90
C TYR A 188 6.76 9.04 -8.80
N GLY A 189 7.96 9.61 -8.79
CA GLY A 189 8.20 11.04 -8.62
C GLY A 189 8.05 11.55 -7.19
N MET A 190 7.87 10.67 -6.19
CA MET A 190 7.75 11.04 -4.77
C MET A 190 8.78 10.28 -3.94
N ALA A 191 9.33 10.94 -2.91
CA ALA A 191 10.28 10.38 -1.95
C ALA A 191 11.47 9.64 -2.61
N ASP A 192 12.00 10.19 -3.69
CA ASP A 192 13.11 9.59 -4.45
C ASP A 192 14.37 9.44 -3.60
N HIS A 193 14.61 10.36 -2.66
CA HIS A 193 15.71 10.27 -1.70
C HIS A 193 15.61 9.01 -0.82
N ILE A 194 14.39 8.58 -0.45
CA ILE A 194 14.18 7.32 0.27
C ILE A 194 14.46 6.15 -0.68
N SER A 195 13.76 6.10 -1.81
CA SER A 195 13.80 4.97 -2.74
C SER A 195 15.22 4.66 -3.23
N PHE A 196 15.95 5.66 -3.69
CA PHE A 196 17.29 5.44 -4.23
C PHE A 196 18.32 5.10 -3.15
N ASN A 197 18.24 5.69 -1.95
CA ASN A 197 19.15 5.33 -0.86
C ASN A 197 18.93 3.90 -0.38
N ILE A 198 17.68 3.46 -0.22
CA ILE A 198 17.35 2.09 0.21
C ILE A 198 17.77 1.09 -0.88
N ALA A 199 17.46 1.37 -2.15
CA ALA A 199 17.87 0.52 -3.26
C ALA A 199 19.39 0.39 -3.38
N ASN A 200 20.12 1.51 -3.23
CA ASN A 200 21.59 1.51 -3.24
C ASN A 200 22.19 0.72 -2.07
N ALA A 201 21.48 0.61 -0.95
CA ALA A 201 21.85 -0.21 0.19
C ALA A 201 21.45 -1.70 0.04
N GLY A 202 20.92 -2.10 -1.11
CA GLY A 202 20.59 -3.49 -1.46
C GLY A 202 19.21 -3.96 -1.00
N TYR A 203 18.34 -3.08 -0.47
CA TYR A 203 16.99 -3.45 -0.06
C TYR A 203 16.03 -3.52 -1.25
N ASN A 204 14.97 -4.31 -1.12
CA ASN A 204 13.93 -4.42 -2.15
C ASN A 204 13.08 -3.15 -2.21
N VAL A 205 13.08 -2.47 -3.34
CA VAL A 205 12.32 -1.23 -3.58
C VAL A 205 11.53 -1.34 -4.86
N ILE A 206 10.29 -0.85 -4.82
CA ILE A 206 9.48 -0.66 -6.03
C ILE A 206 8.94 0.77 -6.10
N LYS A 207 8.72 1.23 -7.31
CA LYS A 207 8.01 2.48 -7.62
C LYS A 207 6.68 2.15 -8.29
N TYR A 208 5.59 2.69 -7.73
CA TYR A 208 4.30 2.63 -8.41
C TYR A 208 4.28 3.62 -9.57
N VAL A 209 4.21 3.10 -10.79
CA VAL A 209 4.11 3.89 -12.02
C VAL A 209 2.69 3.69 -12.58
N PRO A 210 1.88 4.77 -12.68
CA PRO A 210 0.53 4.65 -13.22
C PRO A 210 0.59 4.24 -14.70
N TYR A 211 -0.24 3.29 -15.07
CA TYR A 211 -0.42 2.84 -16.45
C TYR A 211 -1.90 2.61 -16.72
N GLY A 212 -2.40 3.15 -17.81
CA GLY A 212 -3.80 2.98 -18.21
C GLY A 212 -4.25 4.04 -19.21
N PRO A 213 -5.53 4.02 -19.60
CA PRO A 213 -6.12 5.07 -20.44
C PRO A 213 -5.98 6.45 -19.78
N LEU A 214 -5.68 7.46 -20.57
CA LEU A 214 -5.43 8.82 -20.08
C LEU A 214 -6.54 9.34 -19.15
N LYS A 215 -7.79 9.06 -19.50
CA LYS A 215 -8.97 9.42 -18.72
C LYS A 215 -8.94 8.88 -17.29
N GLU A 216 -8.39 7.70 -17.08
CA GLU A 216 -8.31 7.04 -15.77
C GLU A 216 -7.05 7.45 -14.99
N VAL A 217 -5.97 7.79 -15.70
CA VAL A 217 -4.68 8.15 -15.09
C VAL A 217 -4.64 9.60 -14.64
N ILE A 218 -5.28 10.54 -15.37
CA ILE A 218 -5.27 11.98 -15.02
C ILE A 218 -5.78 12.25 -13.60
N PRO A 219 -6.91 11.71 -13.14
CA PRO A 219 -7.39 11.94 -11.76
C PRO A 219 -6.39 11.46 -10.70
N TYR A 220 -5.66 10.39 -10.97
CA TYR A 220 -4.60 9.91 -10.10
C TYR A 220 -3.45 10.93 -10.02
N LEU A 221 -2.99 11.47 -11.15
CA LEU A 221 -1.90 12.45 -11.22
C LEU A 221 -2.27 13.77 -10.54
N ILE A 222 -3.53 14.22 -10.69
CA ILE A 222 -4.04 15.43 -10.02
C ILE A 222 -3.96 15.25 -8.49
N ARG A 223 -4.45 14.12 -7.94
CA ARG A 223 -4.33 13.86 -6.48
C ARG A 223 -2.88 13.84 -6.01
N ARG A 224 -1.95 13.35 -6.81
CA ARG A 224 -0.49 13.39 -6.47
C ARG A 224 0.05 14.82 -6.46
N ALA A 225 -0.35 15.64 -7.41
CA ALA A 225 0.03 17.05 -7.43
C ALA A 225 -0.52 17.80 -6.21
N GLU A 226 -1.77 17.57 -5.84
CA GLU A 226 -2.41 18.15 -4.64
C GLU A 226 -1.70 17.69 -3.36
N GLU A 227 -1.41 16.42 -3.21
CA GLU A 227 -0.65 15.89 -2.06
C GLU A 227 0.73 16.52 -1.94
N ASN A 228 1.45 16.69 -3.04
CA ASN A 228 2.76 17.34 -3.04
C ASN A 228 2.69 18.81 -2.61
N THR A 229 1.58 19.49 -2.88
CA THR A 229 1.40 20.89 -2.48
C THR A 229 0.86 21.07 -1.06
N SER A 230 0.07 20.11 -0.57
CA SER A 230 -0.60 20.16 0.74
C SER A 230 0.26 19.65 1.90
N VAL A 231 1.28 18.84 1.65
CA VAL A 231 2.15 18.31 2.70
C VAL A 231 3.15 19.37 3.13
N GLN A 232 2.81 20.12 4.17
CA GLN A 232 3.76 21.01 4.86
C GLN A 232 4.99 20.19 5.27
N GLY A 233 6.12 20.46 4.62
CA GLY A 233 7.43 19.92 4.99
C GLY A 233 8.08 18.92 4.02
N GLN A 234 7.37 18.28 3.07
CA GLN A 234 8.04 17.40 2.11
C GLN A 234 8.68 18.17 0.95
N THR A 235 7.98 19.09 0.32
CA THR A 235 8.55 19.91 -0.77
C THR A 235 9.75 20.75 -0.32
N PRO A 236 9.72 21.45 0.84
CA PRO A 236 10.91 22.14 1.36
C PRO A 236 12.08 21.19 1.65
N ARG A 237 11.81 20.00 2.20
CA ARG A 237 12.84 19.01 2.50
C ARG A 237 13.46 18.39 1.25
N GLU A 238 12.67 18.05 0.25
CA GLU A 238 13.18 17.55 -1.03
C GLU A 238 14.05 18.62 -1.72
N LEU A 239 13.61 19.88 -1.72
CA LEU A 239 14.38 20.99 -2.25
C LEU A 239 15.73 21.16 -1.51
N GLU A 240 15.72 21.08 -0.19
CA GLU A 240 16.93 21.14 0.63
C GLU A 240 17.91 20.01 0.26
N LEU A 241 17.40 18.78 0.11
CA LEU A 241 18.23 17.62 -0.27
C LEU A 241 18.81 17.77 -1.69
N ILE A 242 18.02 18.27 -2.64
CA ILE A 242 18.48 18.57 -4.00
C ILE A 242 19.58 19.65 -3.97
N GLN A 243 19.40 20.70 -3.16
CA GLN A 243 20.41 21.75 -3.01
C GLN A 243 21.71 21.22 -2.39
N LYS A 244 21.61 20.40 -1.34
CA LYS A 244 22.78 19.72 -0.73
C LYS A 244 23.54 18.85 -1.73
N GLU A 245 22.82 18.05 -2.51
CA GLU A 245 23.43 17.18 -3.52
C GLU A 245 24.07 18.00 -4.65
N ARG A 246 23.45 19.09 -5.08
CA ARG A 246 24.04 20.01 -6.06
C ARG A 246 25.34 20.62 -5.56
N LEU A 247 25.40 21.00 -4.29
CA LEU A 247 26.62 21.52 -3.65
C LEU A 247 27.72 20.44 -3.55
N ARG A 248 27.35 19.22 -3.17
CA ARG A 248 28.25 18.08 -3.12
C ARG A 248 28.91 17.82 -4.48
N ARG A 249 28.11 17.75 -5.54
CA ARG A 249 28.62 17.54 -6.92
C ARG A 249 29.54 18.67 -7.39
N ARG A 250 29.24 19.91 -7.02
CA ARG A 250 30.13 21.06 -7.35
C ARG A 250 31.51 20.94 -6.67
N LYS A 251 31.54 20.52 -5.38
CA LYS A 251 32.78 20.30 -4.65
C LYS A 251 33.66 19.23 -5.30
N ILE A 252 33.08 18.10 -5.70
CA ILE A 252 33.77 16.99 -6.36
C ILE A 252 34.36 17.46 -7.70
N LYS A 253 33.58 18.16 -8.53
CA LYS A 253 34.11 18.70 -9.82
C LYS A 253 35.21 19.73 -9.63
N GLY A 254 35.17 20.49 -8.54
CA GLY A 254 36.24 21.44 -8.20
C GLY A 254 37.54 20.77 -7.73
N SER A 255 37.43 19.59 -7.09
CA SER A 255 38.58 18.79 -6.61
C SER A 255 39.28 17.98 -7.72
N GLN A 256 38.58 17.70 -8.83
CA GLN A 256 39.12 16.98 -9.99
C GLN A 256 39.80 17.91 -11.00
N LYS A 257 39.75 19.22 -10.80
CA LYS A 257 40.40 20.23 -11.65
C LYS A 257 41.71 20.80 -11.04
N LYS A 258 42.12 20.29 -9.89
CA LYS A 258 43.42 20.53 -9.28
C LYS A 258 44.27 19.25 -9.36
#